data_b0dd0618e828bc897283292abfbe198a
#
_entry.id   b0dd0618e828bc897283292abfbe198a
#
_cell.length_a   1.000
_cell.length_b   1.000
_cell.length_c   1.000
_cell.angle_alpha   90.00
_cell.angle_beta   90.00
_cell.angle_gamma   90.00
#
_symmetry.space_group_name_H-M   'P 1'
#
loop_
_entity.id
_entity.type
_entity.pdbx_description
1 polymer ?
#
loop_
_entity_poly.entity_id
_entity_poly.type
_entity_poly.pdbx_seq_one_letter_code
_entity_poly.pdbx_strand_id
1 'polypeptide(L)'
;MKFTVTMKRNHEFQRLYHKGKSAASPYLALYCRKSRRGQNRLGFTVGKKVGCAVKRNRVRRRLREIYRLHEHELTPGYDIGVVARVKAVYAKYAQLDKSFLSLVDKLGLRKKAEG
;
A
#
# COMPACT_ATOMS: atom_id res chain seq x y z
N MET A 1 0.53 6.40 12.07
CA MET A 1 1.78 5.96 11.44
C MET A 1 2.92 6.78 12.00
N LYS A 2 3.93 6.11 12.54
CA LYS A 2 5.03 6.80 13.23
C LYS A 2 6.19 7.18 12.32
N PHE A 3 6.41 6.43 11.24
CA PHE A 3 7.62 6.53 10.43
C PHE A 3 7.32 6.87 8.96
N THR A 4 6.07 7.13 8.63
CA THR A 4 5.63 7.26 7.25
C THR A 4 4.89 8.58 7.04
N VAL A 5 5.23 9.26 5.95
CA VAL A 5 4.55 10.49 5.52
C VAL A 5 3.51 10.12 4.48
N THR A 6 2.35 10.77 4.52
CA THR A 6 1.30 10.55 3.53
C THR A 6 1.65 11.26 2.21
N MET A 7 1.56 10.53 1.11
CA MET A 7 1.72 11.05 -0.24
C MET A 7 0.37 11.58 -0.73
N LYS A 8 0.28 12.84 -1.10
CA LYS A 8 -0.99 13.49 -1.43
C LYS A 8 -1.11 14.00 -2.87
N ARG A 9 0.02 14.21 -3.54
CA ARG A 9 0.02 14.86 -4.85
C ARG A 9 -0.15 13.86 -5.98
N ASN A 10 -1.00 14.20 -6.93
CA ASN A 10 -1.33 13.34 -8.05
C ASN A 10 -0.12 12.99 -8.92
N HIS A 11 0.78 13.94 -9.15
CA HIS A 11 1.97 13.68 -9.95
C HIS A 11 2.94 12.70 -9.29
N GLU A 12 2.93 12.62 -7.96
CA GLU A 12 3.74 11.64 -7.22
C GLU A 12 3.22 10.22 -7.46
N PHE A 13 1.90 10.03 -7.47
CA PHE A 13 1.29 8.76 -7.80
C PHE A 13 1.57 8.36 -9.24
N GLN A 14 1.44 9.29 -10.18
CA GLN A 14 1.70 9.03 -11.59
C GLN A 14 3.15 8.57 -11.81
N ARG A 15 4.09 9.25 -11.19
CA ARG A 15 5.50 8.87 -11.28
C ARG A 15 5.73 7.47 -10.73
N LEU A 16 5.11 7.16 -9.60
CA LEU A 16 5.22 5.86 -8.95
C LEU A 16 4.67 4.75 -9.85
N TYR A 17 3.51 4.97 -10.47
CA TYR A 17 2.89 3.99 -11.34
C TYR A 17 3.70 3.74 -12.61
N HIS A 18 4.37 4.75 -13.16
CA HIS A 18 5.15 4.62 -14.38
C HIS A 18 6.58 4.10 -14.15
N LYS A 19 7.21 4.47 -13.04
CA LYS A 19 8.63 4.19 -12.80
C LYS A 19 8.90 3.20 -11.68
N GLY A 20 7.91 2.88 -10.87
CA GLY A 20 8.06 1.98 -9.75
C GLY A 20 7.95 0.51 -10.14
N LYS A 21 8.34 -0.35 -9.22
CA LYS A 21 8.05 -1.77 -9.28
C LYS A 21 6.63 -2.00 -8.80
N SER A 22 5.99 -3.07 -9.28
CA SER A 22 4.62 -3.38 -8.88
C SER A 22 4.40 -4.86 -8.69
N ALA A 23 3.42 -5.20 -7.87
CA ALA A 23 2.89 -6.54 -7.71
C ALA A 23 1.40 -6.44 -7.43
N ALA A 24 0.63 -7.45 -7.80
CA ALA A 24 -0.81 -7.41 -7.66
C ALA A 24 -1.36 -8.72 -7.12
N SER A 25 -2.47 -8.59 -6.40
CA SER A 25 -3.30 -9.70 -5.94
C SER A 25 -4.73 -9.48 -6.45
N PRO A 26 -5.66 -10.41 -6.21
CA PRO A 26 -7.07 -10.18 -6.56
C PRO A 26 -7.67 -8.96 -5.88
N TYR A 27 -7.13 -8.53 -4.74
CA TYR A 27 -7.69 -7.45 -3.92
C TYR A 27 -6.95 -6.13 -4.04
N LEU A 28 -5.64 -6.16 -4.25
CA LEU A 28 -4.77 -4.99 -4.17
C LEU A 28 -3.73 -5.01 -5.28
N ALA A 29 -3.28 -3.81 -5.66
CA ALA A 29 -2.03 -3.64 -6.39
C ALA A 29 -1.11 -2.77 -5.55
N LEU A 30 0.14 -3.15 -5.45
CA LEU A 30 1.12 -2.43 -4.67
C LEU A 30 2.22 -1.93 -5.60
N TYR A 31 2.55 -0.64 -5.50
CA TYR A 31 3.61 0.00 -6.26
C TYR A 31 4.65 0.54 -5.28
N CYS A 32 5.91 0.40 -5.63
CA CYS A 32 6.97 0.98 -4.80
C CYS A 32 8.12 1.49 -5.65
N ARG A 33 8.81 2.49 -5.13
CA ARG A 33 10.00 3.05 -5.73
C ARG A 33 10.94 3.53 -4.63
N LYS A 34 12.21 3.22 -4.76
CA LYS A 34 13.20 3.70 -3.80
C LYS A 34 13.28 5.22 -3.87
N SER A 35 13.19 5.86 -2.72
CA SER A 35 13.27 7.30 -2.55
C SER A 35 14.62 7.66 -1.93
N ARG A 36 15.08 8.89 -2.14
CA ARG A 36 16.27 9.42 -1.47
C ARG A 36 15.99 9.85 -0.04
N ARG A 37 14.74 9.82 0.38
CA ARG A 37 14.33 10.21 1.73
C ARG A 37 14.59 9.07 2.71
N GLY A 38 14.86 9.40 3.96
CA GLY A 38 15.11 8.41 4.99
C GLY A 38 13.87 7.73 5.55
N GLN A 39 12.68 8.10 5.07
CA GLN A 39 11.40 7.55 5.55
C GLN A 39 10.50 7.20 4.37
N ASN A 40 9.53 6.33 4.63
CA ASN A 40 8.55 5.94 3.62
C ASN A 40 7.51 7.03 3.40
N ARG A 41 7.03 7.14 2.17
CA ARG A 41 5.83 7.90 1.84
C ARG A 41 4.78 6.92 1.34
N LEU A 42 3.56 7.08 1.83
CA LEU A 42 2.46 6.16 1.56
C LEU A 42 1.27 6.89 0.97
N GLY A 43 0.68 6.32 -0.05
CA GLY A 43 -0.58 6.79 -0.60
C GLY A 43 -1.51 5.64 -0.89
N PHE A 44 -2.80 5.88 -0.71
CA PHE A 44 -3.85 4.93 -1.05
C PHE A 44 -4.68 5.47 -2.20
N THR A 45 -4.96 4.61 -3.18
CA THR A 45 -5.88 4.93 -4.26
C THR A 45 -7.06 3.97 -4.18
N VAL A 46 -8.24 4.52 -3.91
CA VAL A 46 -9.48 3.75 -3.89
C VAL A 46 -10.43 4.44 -4.86
N GLY A 47 -10.49 3.94 -6.09
CA GLY A 47 -11.23 4.54 -7.16
C GLY A 47 -12.74 4.36 -7.06
N LYS A 48 -13.46 5.11 -7.89
CA LYS A 48 -14.93 5.08 -7.93
C LYS A 48 -15.49 3.70 -8.28
N LYS A 49 -14.77 2.90 -9.03
CA LYS A 49 -15.17 1.53 -9.38
C LYS A 49 -15.30 0.61 -8.17
N VAL A 50 -14.63 0.93 -7.07
CA VAL A 50 -14.69 0.14 -5.85
C VAL A 50 -16.06 0.24 -5.20
N GLY A 51 -16.72 1.38 -5.31
CA GLY A 51 -18.06 1.58 -4.78
C GLY A 51 -18.33 3.00 -4.34
N CYS A 52 -19.42 3.18 -3.58
CA CYS A 52 -19.81 4.48 -3.04
C CYS A 52 -18.79 4.98 -1.98
N ALA A 53 -18.94 6.23 -1.56
CA ALA A 53 -18.03 6.86 -0.61
C ALA A 53 -17.87 6.07 0.70
N VAL A 54 -18.96 5.50 1.21
CA VAL A 54 -18.94 4.72 2.45
C VAL A 54 -18.07 3.46 2.28
N LYS A 55 -18.23 2.75 1.17
CA LYS A 55 -17.43 1.55 0.87
C LYS A 55 -15.97 1.89 0.66
N ARG A 56 -15.69 2.97 -0.09
CA ARG A 56 -14.31 3.42 -0.32
C ARG A 56 -13.61 3.83 0.98
N ASN A 57 -14.30 4.53 1.86
CA ASN A 57 -13.74 4.93 3.14
C ASN A 57 -13.46 3.73 4.04
N ARG A 58 -14.34 2.72 4.01
CA ARG A 58 -14.11 1.47 4.75
C ARG A 58 -12.83 0.77 4.29
N VAL A 59 -12.66 0.66 2.98
CA VAL A 59 -11.45 0.03 2.40
C VAL A 59 -10.20 0.81 2.80
N ARG A 60 -10.21 2.14 2.66
CA ARG A 60 -9.09 2.99 3.07
C ARG A 60 -8.72 2.80 4.53
N ARG A 61 -9.72 2.77 5.40
CA ARG A 61 -9.51 2.63 6.84
C ARG A 61 -8.86 1.28 7.17
N ARG A 62 -9.32 0.20 6.53
CA ARG A 62 -8.75 -1.12 6.71
C ARG A 62 -7.30 -1.19 6.20
N LEU A 63 -7.03 -0.64 5.05
CA LEU A 63 -5.68 -0.62 4.48
C LEU A 63 -4.72 0.21 5.33
N ARG A 64 -5.18 1.34 5.83
CA ARG A 64 -4.39 2.18 6.73
C ARG A 64 -4.05 1.43 8.02
N GLU A 65 -5.01 0.72 8.59
CA GLU A 65 -4.80 -0.08 9.79
C GLU A 65 -3.80 -1.21 9.53
N ILE A 66 -3.93 -1.90 8.42
CA ILE A 66 -3.01 -2.97 8.02
C ILE A 66 -1.60 -2.42 7.88
N TYR A 67 -1.44 -1.29 7.17
CA TYR A 67 -0.13 -0.66 7.04
C TYR A 67 0.44 -0.25 8.40
N ARG A 68 -0.37 0.37 9.24
CA ARG A 68 0.06 0.80 10.57
C ARG A 68 0.60 -0.35 11.41
N LEU A 69 -0.07 -1.50 11.36
CA LEU A 69 0.34 -2.68 12.11
C LEU A 69 1.65 -3.29 11.62
N HIS A 70 1.95 -3.13 10.32
CA HIS A 70 3.14 -3.73 9.70
C HIS A 70 4.23 -2.73 9.36
N GLU A 71 4.04 -1.45 9.68
CA GLU A 71 4.97 -0.38 9.30
C GLU A 71 6.41 -0.67 9.75
N HIS A 72 6.57 -1.18 10.96
CA HIS A 72 7.89 -1.47 11.53
C HIS A 72 8.61 -2.62 10.83
N GLU A 73 7.89 -3.45 10.09
CA GLU A 73 8.47 -4.57 9.33
C GLU A 73 9.00 -4.13 7.96
N LEU A 74 8.68 -2.90 7.54
CA LEU A 74 9.03 -2.41 6.22
C LEU A 74 10.37 -1.70 6.20
N THR A 75 11.11 -1.89 5.10
CA THR A 75 12.37 -1.17 4.87
C THR A 75 12.06 0.31 4.63
N PRO A 76 12.73 1.24 5.33
CA PRO A 76 12.50 2.67 5.12
C PRO A 76 13.09 3.16 3.80
N GLY A 77 12.62 4.31 3.34
CA GLY A 77 13.16 4.98 2.16
C GLY A 77 12.44 4.65 0.86
N TYR A 78 11.20 4.21 0.90
CA TYR A 78 10.40 3.90 -0.30
C TYR A 78 9.16 4.78 -0.39
N ASP A 79 8.79 5.12 -1.63
CA ASP A 79 7.47 5.61 -1.94
C ASP A 79 6.59 4.39 -2.23
N ILE A 80 5.46 4.28 -1.55
CA ILE A 80 4.58 3.12 -1.63
C ILE A 80 3.18 3.59 -1.99
N GLY A 81 2.61 3.02 -3.04
CA GLY A 81 1.23 3.27 -3.45
C GLY A 81 0.42 1.98 -3.36
N VAL A 82 -0.67 2.01 -2.64
CA VAL A 82 -1.59 0.89 -2.51
C VAL A 82 -2.86 1.22 -3.28
N VAL A 83 -3.17 0.45 -4.31
CA VAL A 83 -4.37 0.61 -5.12
C VAL A 83 -5.35 -0.50 -4.76
N ALA A 84 -6.53 -0.12 -4.31
CA ALA A 84 -7.58 -1.08 -4.02
C ALA A 84 -8.28 -1.50 -5.32
N ARG A 85 -8.45 -2.80 -5.50
CA ARG A 85 -9.23 -3.36 -6.60
C ARG A 85 -10.68 -3.55 -6.16
N VAL A 86 -11.57 -3.75 -7.12
CA VAL A 86 -13.02 -3.87 -6.84
C VAL A 86 -13.30 -4.96 -5.80
N LYS A 87 -12.62 -6.07 -5.89
CA LYS A 87 -12.81 -7.19 -4.96
C LYS A 87 -12.44 -6.87 -3.51
N ALA A 88 -11.68 -5.80 -3.26
CA ALA A 88 -11.30 -5.42 -1.90
C ALA A 88 -12.51 -5.10 -1.03
N VAL A 89 -13.61 -4.63 -1.62
CA VAL A 89 -14.86 -4.32 -0.90
C VAL A 89 -15.44 -5.56 -0.23
N TYR A 90 -15.32 -6.70 -0.90
CA TYR A 90 -15.91 -7.97 -0.46
C TYR A 90 -14.94 -8.84 0.34
N ALA A 91 -13.69 -8.41 0.45
CA ALA A 91 -12.67 -9.16 1.16
C ALA A 91 -12.84 -9.04 2.67
N LYS A 92 -12.51 -10.11 3.37
CA LYS A 92 -12.36 -10.05 4.83
C LYS A 92 -11.07 -9.34 5.18
N TYR A 93 -11.04 -8.74 6.36
CA TYR A 93 -9.83 -8.05 6.84
C TYR A 93 -8.59 -8.94 6.76
N ALA A 94 -8.70 -10.19 7.19
CA ALA A 94 -7.59 -11.14 7.14
C ALA A 94 -7.08 -11.40 5.72
N GLN A 95 -7.97 -11.38 4.73
CA GLN A 95 -7.59 -11.56 3.33
C GLN A 95 -6.82 -10.35 2.80
N LEU A 96 -7.23 -9.14 3.18
CA LEU A 96 -6.51 -7.91 2.82
C LEU A 96 -5.14 -7.87 3.48
N ASP A 97 -5.06 -8.23 4.74
CA ASP A 97 -3.82 -8.27 5.50
C ASP A 97 -2.81 -9.25 4.88
N LYS A 98 -3.24 -10.46 4.62
CA LYS A 98 -2.43 -11.49 3.97
C LYS A 98 -1.97 -11.07 2.59
N SER A 99 -2.87 -10.46 1.82
CA SER A 99 -2.59 -9.95 0.49
C SER A 99 -1.53 -8.86 0.52
N PHE A 100 -1.65 -7.92 1.43
CA PHE A 100 -0.68 -6.84 1.61
C PHE A 100 0.71 -7.40 1.92
N LEU A 101 0.81 -8.30 2.88
CA LEU A 101 2.10 -8.90 3.26
C LEU A 101 2.72 -9.70 2.12
N SER A 102 1.92 -10.44 1.37
CA SER A 102 2.39 -11.19 0.20
C SER A 102 2.98 -10.25 -0.85
N LEU A 103 2.33 -9.12 -1.13
CA LEU A 103 2.83 -8.15 -2.10
C LEU A 103 4.09 -7.44 -1.60
N VAL A 104 4.15 -7.12 -0.32
CA VAL A 104 5.34 -6.55 0.31
C VAL A 104 6.53 -7.50 0.15
N ASP A 105 6.33 -8.78 0.36
CA ASP A 105 7.38 -9.79 0.20
C ASP A 105 7.82 -9.92 -1.26
N LYS A 106 6.89 -9.91 -2.19
CA LYS A 106 7.19 -9.98 -3.63
C LYS A 106 8.04 -8.80 -4.10
N LEU A 107 7.81 -7.63 -3.52
CA LEU A 107 8.54 -6.41 -3.88
C LEU A 107 9.84 -6.22 -3.08
N GLY A 108 10.10 -7.11 -2.12
CA GLY A 108 11.28 -7.02 -1.29
C GLY A 108 11.27 -5.86 -0.31
N LEU A 109 10.09 -5.40 0.10
CA LEU A 109 9.94 -4.26 1.00
C LEU A 109 10.04 -4.63 2.48
N ARG A 110 9.89 -5.90 2.82
CA ARG A 110 9.98 -6.33 4.21
C ARG A 110 11.44 -6.41 4.63
N LYS A 111 11.75 -5.93 5.83
CA LYS A 111 13.09 -6.08 6.40
C LYS A 111 13.41 -7.56 6.51
N LYS A 112 14.66 -7.92 6.15
CA LYS A 112 15.12 -9.28 6.33
C LYS A 112 15.15 -9.60 7.82
N ALA A 113 14.60 -10.73 8.19
CA ALA A 113 14.76 -11.23 9.54
C ALA A 113 16.25 -11.39 9.80
N GLU A 114 16.74 -10.77 10.86
CA GLU A 114 18.08 -11.05 11.33
C GLU A 114 18.06 -12.48 11.86
N GLY A 115 18.64 -13.35 11.10
CA GLY A 115 18.72 -14.76 11.45
C GLY A 115 19.68 -15.01 12.55
#